data_3d2519243de014e5dbaedb41f55479a0
#
_entry.id   3d2519243de014e5dbaedb41f55479a0
#
_cell.length_a   1.000
_cell.length_b   1.000
_cell.length_c   1.000
_cell.angle_alpha   90.00
_cell.angle_beta   90.00
_cell.angle_gamma   90.00
#
_symmetry.space_group_name_H-M   'P 1'
#
loop_
_entity.id
_entity.type
_entity.pdbx_description
1 polymer ?
#
loop_
_entity_poly.entity_id
_entity_poly.type
_entity_poly.pdbx_seq_one_letter_code
_entity_poly.pdbx_strand_id
1 'polypeptide(L)'
;MRVLGRTGLKVSSFGVGGYHAAVPKEEAESIALVHRALELGVTFFDNADCYQNGVAEERMGKALEGRRKKIILMTKVDQRDAAGSLKTLERSLRRLRTDYLDIWQFHGIRSLKDVDQIFAPGGALETAEKARKEGNIRFIGVTGHADPQVHLAALKRYPFDTIQMPINVLDPHFKSFRKTVADEAVNRNAGVIAMKTLSMGKILSYRVATVAEALPWVWSQPVSVLVSGCESVEQINYNVYLAKTFTPMPEDEQATLLARTEPHKGTQVEDYKRSPES
;
A
#
# COMPACT_ATOMS: atom_id res chain seq x y z
N MET A 1 11.78 -0.04 -12.89
CA MET A 1 12.07 -0.60 -11.54
C MET A 1 12.59 0.52 -10.64
N ARG A 2 12.17 0.54 -9.35
CA ARG A 2 12.63 1.49 -8.32
C ARG A 2 13.15 0.71 -7.11
N VAL A 3 14.04 1.32 -6.32
CA VAL A 3 14.50 0.72 -5.06
C VAL A 3 13.50 1.06 -3.96
N LEU A 4 13.13 0.06 -3.14
CA LEU A 4 12.21 0.21 -2.03
C LEU A 4 12.97 0.56 -0.73
N GLY A 5 13.46 1.80 -0.66
CA GLY A 5 14.20 2.31 0.48
C GLY A 5 15.34 1.38 0.93
N ARG A 6 15.54 1.30 2.26
CA ARG A 6 16.60 0.47 2.89
C ARG A 6 16.47 -1.04 2.67
N THR A 7 15.31 -1.51 2.18
CA THR A 7 15.13 -2.95 1.89
C THR A 7 16.05 -3.43 0.78
N GLY A 8 16.53 -2.53 -0.10
CA GLY A 8 17.32 -2.86 -1.28
C GLY A 8 16.53 -3.61 -2.36
N LEU A 9 15.26 -3.94 -2.12
CA LEU A 9 14.42 -4.63 -3.10
C LEU A 9 14.17 -3.75 -4.31
N LYS A 10 14.30 -4.32 -5.50
CA LYS A 10 13.90 -3.68 -6.76
C LYS A 10 12.45 -4.06 -7.07
N VAL A 11 11.57 -3.06 -7.11
CA VAL A 11 10.13 -3.24 -7.32
C VAL A 11 9.68 -2.56 -8.63
N SER A 12 8.63 -3.09 -9.26
CA SER A 12 7.93 -2.35 -10.31
C SER A 12 7.33 -1.07 -9.72
N SER A 13 7.32 0.03 -10.49
CA SER A 13 6.73 1.30 -10.03
C SER A 13 5.22 1.23 -9.82
N PHE A 14 4.57 0.21 -10.40
CA PHE A 14 3.17 -0.16 -10.19
C PHE A 14 3.10 -1.49 -9.43
N GLY A 15 2.19 -1.56 -8.44
CA GLY A 15 1.87 -2.76 -7.68
C GLY A 15 0.37 -3.05 -7.69
N VAL A 16 0.00 -4.33 -7.59
CA VAL A 16 -1.40 -4.79 -7.56
C VAL A 16 -1.92 -4.78 -6.13
N GLY A 17 -3.05 -4.09 -5.90
CA GLY A 17 -3.79 -4.11 -4.64
C GLY A 17 -4.78 -5.29 -4.58
N GLY A 18 -4.56 -6.19 -3.64
CA GLY A 18 -5.33 -7.43 -3.47
C GLY A 18 -6.81 -7.21 -3.12
N TYR A 19 -7.15 -6.12 -2.43
CA TYR A 19 -8.55 -5.83 -2.12
C TYR A 19 -9.42 -5.83 -3.38
N HIS A 20 -9.03 -5.05 -4.39
CA HIS A 20 -9.78 -4.92 -5.65
C HIS A 20 -9.57 -6.12 -6.57
N ALA A 21 -8.38 -6.72 -6.58
CA ALA A 21 -8.15 -7.93 -7.35
C ALA A 21 -9.02 -9.13 -6.90
N ALA A 22 -9.60 -9.07 -5.70
CA ALA A 22 -10.52 -10.08 -5.18
C ALA A 22 -12.02 -9.69 -5.27
N VAL A 23 -12.34 -8.51 -5.83
CA VAL A 23 -13.73 -8.05 -6.06
C VAL A 23 -14.46 -8.84 -7.16
N PRO A 24 -13.82 -9.25 -8.27
CA PRO A 24 -14.49 -10.07 -9.28
C PRO A 24 -15.20 -11.27 -8.65
N LYS A 25 -16.43 -11.55 -9.11
CA LYS A 25 -17.27 -12.62 -8.55
C LYS A 25 -16.58 -13.97 -8.69
N GLU A 26 -16.10 -14.24 -9.89
CA GLU A 26 -15.44 -15.52 -10.21
C GLU A 26 -13.96 -15.51 -9.81
N GLU A 27 -13.52 -16.54 -9.12
CA GLU A 27 -12.12 -16.69 -8.71
C GLU A 27 -11.15 -16.67 -9.90
N ALA A 28 -11.56 -17.26 -11.02
CA ALA A 28 -10.76 -17.32 -12.23
C ALA A 28 -10.42 -15.91 -12.77
N GLU A 29 -11.33 -14.95 -12.65
CA GLU A 29 -11.10 -13.55 -13.05
C GLU A 29 -10.04 -12.89 -12.15
N SER A 30 -10.10 -13.11 -10.84
CA SER A 30 -9.07 -12.62 -9.89
C SER A 30 -7.70 -13.21 -10.21
N ILE A 31 -7.63 -14.50 -10.52
CA ILE A 31 -6.39 -15.17 -10.90
C ILE A 31 -5.86 -14.61 -12.23
N ALA A 32 -6.73 -14.40 -13.20
CA ALA A 32 -6.36 -13.80 -14.49
C ALA A 32 -5.79 -12.39 -14.35
N LEU A 33 -6.34 -11.55 -13.45
CA LEU A 33 -5.79 -10.23 -13.12
C LEU A 33 -4.35 -10.31 -12.63
N VAL A 34 -4.08 -11.20 -11.67
CA VAL A 34 -2.73 -11.38 -11.09
C VAL A 34 -1.76 -11.94 -12.15
N HIS A 35 -2.19 -12.93 -12.93
CA HIS A 35 -1.38 -13.49 -14.02
C HIS A 35 -1.06 -12.44 -15.07
N ARG A 36 -2.04 -11.61 -15.46
CA ARG A 36 -1.80 -10.53 -16.42
C ARG A 36 -0.80 -9.51 -15.91
N ALA A 37 -0.88 -9.15 -14.64
CA ALA A 37 0.10 -8.26 -14.02
C ALA A 37 1.53 -8.85 -14.08
N LEU A 38 1.67 -10.15 -13.76
CA LEU A 38 2.95 -10.86 -13.84
C LEU A 38 3.53 -10.88 -15.27
N GLU A 39 2.69 -11.18 -16.27
CA GLU A 39 3.08 -11.17 -17.69
C GLU A 39 3.60 -9.81 -18.13
N LEU A 40 3.00 -8.74 -17.62
CA LEU A 40 3.40 -7.36 -17.90
C LEU A 40 4.64 -6.90 -17.10
N GLY A 41 5.19 -7.76 -16.21
CA GLY A 41 6.39 -7.50 -15.44
C GLY A 41 6.15 -6.77 -14.11
N VAL A 42 4.93 -6.81 -13.58
CA VAL A 42 4.65 -6.34 -12.22
C VAL A 42 5.25 -7.31 -11.22
N THR A 43 6.00 -6.78 -10.25
CA THR A 43 6.68 -7.59 -9.23
C THR A 43 6.17 -7.33 -7.82
N PHE A 44 5.34 -6.33 -7.59
CA PHE A 44 4.86 -5.94 -6.26
C PHE A 44 3.37 -6.25 -6.09
N PHE A 45 3.05 -7.07 -5.07
CA PHE A 45 1.69 -7.51 -4.75
C PHE A 45 1.39 -7.20 -3.28
N ASP A 46 0.35 -6.38 -3.08
CA ASP A 46 -0.13 -5.92 -1.77
C ASP A 46 -1.41 -6.64 -1.37
N ASN A 47 -1.47 -7.14 -0.15
CA ASN A 47 -2.66 -7.77 0.42
C ASN A 47 -2.89 -7.35 1.87
N ALA A 48 -3.93 -7.85 2.52
CA ALA A 48 -4.15 -7.81 3.96
C ALA A 48 -5.05 -8.99 4.39
N ASP A 49 -4.84 -9.48 5.62
CA ASP A 49 -5.63 -10.57 6.22
C ASP A 49 -7.14 -10.30 6.20
N CYS A 50 -7.54 -9.04 6.43
CA CYS A 50 -8.95 -8.64 6.49
C CYS A 50 -9.60 -8.40 5.11
N TYR A 51 -8.83 -8.36 4.01
CA TYR A 51 -9.39 -8.03 2.70
C TYR A 51 -10.35 -9.13 2.21
N GLN A 52 -11.59 -8.73 1.92
CA GLN A 52 -12.66 -9.64 1.49
C GLN A 52 -12.78 -10.88 2.43
N ASN A 53 -12.65 -10.66 3.75
CA ASN A 53 -12.66 -11.72 4.76
C ASN A 53 -11.63 -12.85 4.51
N GLY A 54 -10.48 -12.49 3.91
CA GLY A 54 -9.38 -13.41 3.62
C GLY A 54 -9.37 -13.98 2.20
N VAL A 55 -10.45 -13.85 1.45
CA VAL A 55 -10.55 -14.31 0.04
C VAL A 55 -9.47 -13.68 -0.83
N ALA A 56 -9.08 -12.43 -0.54
CA ALA A 56 -8.03 -11.75 -1.27
C ALA A 56 -6.67 -12.45 -1.15
N GLU A 57 -6.30 -12.91 0.06
CA GLU A 57 -5.09 -13.69 0.27
C GLU A 57 -5.17 -15.08 -0.39
N GLU A 58 -6.32 -15.76 -0.28
CA GLU A 58 -6.52 -17.10 -0.86
C GLU A 58 -6.40 -17.09 -2.39
N ARG A 59 -7.08 -16.14 -3.06
CA ARG A 59 -7.02 -16.01 -4.52
C ARG A 59 -5.62 -15.60 -4.99
N MET A 60 -4.97 -14.69 -4.29
CA MET A 60 -3.60 -14.28 -4.61
C MET A 60 -2.61 -15.42 -4.39
N GLY A 61 -2.75 -16.18 -3.31
CA GLY A 61 -1.91 -17.37 -3.05
C GLY A 61 -2.00 -18.41 -4.17
N LYS A 62 -3.20 -18.69 -4.66
CA LYS A 62 -3.42 -19.57 -5.82
C LYS A 62 -2.76 -19.03 -7.09
N ALA A 63 -2.95 -17.72 -7.38
CA ALA A 63 -2.40 -17.09 -8.56
C ALA A 63 -0.86 -17.03 -8.58
N LEU A 64 -0.23 -16.94 -7.41
CA LEU A 64 1.22 -16.81 -7.25
C LEU A 64 1.94 -18.17 -7.06
N GLU A 65 1.22 -19.28 -7.04
CA GLU A 65 1.80 -20.60 -6.88
C GLU A 65 2.87 -20.88 -7.95
N GLY A 66 4.04 -21.36 -7.52
CA GLY A 66 5.20 -21.57 -8.40
C GLY A 66 5.95 -20.29 -8.84
N ARG A 67 5.48 -19.10 -8.47
CA ARG A 67 6.04 -17.81 -8.90
C ARG A 67 6.64 -16.97 -7.75
N ARG A 68 6.58 -17.49 -6.52
CA ARG A 68 6.91 -16.75 -5.28
C ARG A 68 8.27 -16.04 -5.30
N LYS A 69 9.31 -16.68 -5.86
CA LYS A 69 10.67 -16.13 -5.91
C LYS A 69 10.85 -14.96 -6.88
N LYS A 70 9.87 -14.69 -7.76
CA LYS A 70 9.94 -13.65 -8.78
C LYS A 70 9.22 -12.37 -8.39
N ILE A 71 8.60 -12.34 -7.20
CA ILE A 71 7.74 -11.25 -6.77
C ILE A 71 8.08 -10.78 -5.36
N ILE A 72 7.62 -9.60 -5.03
CA ILE A 72 7.61 -9.03 -3.68
C ILE A 72 6.18 -9.11 -3.18
N LEU A 73 5.97 -9.91 -2.15
CA LEU A 73 4.65 -10.15 -1.55
C LEU A 73 4.55 -9.46 -0.20
N MET A 74 3.54 -8.62 -0.07
CA MET A 74 3.23 -7.88 1.14
C MET A 74 1.83 -8.22 1.64
N THR A 75 1.69 -8.42 2.95
CA THR A 75 0.39 -8.46 3.62
C THR A 75 0.44 -7.71 4.96
N LYS A 76 -0.68 -7.66 5.68
CA LYS A 76 -0.85 -6.75 6.82
C LYS A 76 -1.58 -7.42 7.97
N VAL A 77 -1.38 -6.89 9.20
CA VAL A 77 -1.99 -7.35 10.44
C VAL A 77 -2.75 -6.23 11.14
N ASP A 78 -4.01 -6.49 11.50
CA ASP A 78 -4.85 -5.55 12.25
C ASP A 78 -4.72 -5.71 13.77
N GLN A 79 -4.23 -6.86 14.24
CA GLN A 79 -4.03 -7.13 15.67
C GLN A 79 -2.91 -6.27 16.23
N ARG A 80 -3.05 -5.82 17.47
CA ARG A 80 -2.07 -4.97 18.15
C ARG A 80 -1.29 -5.72 19.23
N ASP A 81 -1.75 -6.91 19.63
CA ASP A 81 -1.08 -7.80 20.58
C ASP A 81 -0.27 -8.89 19.87
N ALA A 82 0.71 -9.45 20.58
CA ALA A 82 1.62 -10.45 20.04
C ALA A 82 0.91 -11.75 19.66
N ALA A 83 0.01 -12.24 20.50
CA ALA A 83 -0.65 -13.53 20.27
C ALA A 83 -1.63 -13.48 19.09
N GLY A 84 -2.42 -12.41 18.99
CA GLY A 84 -3.32 -12.17 17.86
C GLY A 84 -2.55 -11.97 16.55
N SER A 85 -1.43 -11.24 16.62
CA SER A 85 -0.56 -11.01 15.45
C SER A 85 0.09 -12.29 14.94
N LEU A 86 0.53 -13.19 15.84
CA LEU A 86 1.08 -14.49 15.45
C LEU A 86 0.03 -15.35 14.72
N LYS A 87 -1.18 -15.47 15.28
CA LYS A 87 -2.28 -16.20 14.65
C LYS A 87 -2.61 -15.64 13.24
N THR A 88 -2.56 -14.31 13.10
CA THR A 88 -2.78 -13.64 11.82
C THR A 88 -1.67 -13.97 10.81
N LEU A 89 -0.41 -13.90 11.22
CA LEU A 89 0.72 -14.24 10.36
C LEU A 89 0.62 -15.69 9.84
N GLU A 90 0.40 -16.65 10.74
CA GLU A 90 0.23 -18.07 10.38
C GLU A 90 -0.92 -18.29 9.39
N ARG A 91 -2.04 -17.58 9.60
CA ARG A 91 -3.20 -17.63 8.72
C ARG A 91 -2.89 -17.05 7.34
N SER A 92 -2.24 -15.89 7.29
CA SER A 92 -1.81 -15.23 6.05
C SER A 92 -0.84 -16.10 5.25
N LEU A 93 0.16 -16.71 5.89
CA LEU A 93 1.10 -17.62 5.23
C LEU A 93 0.38 -18.82 4.59
N ARG A 94 -0.58 -19.42 5.31
CA ARG A 94 -1.39 -20.53 4.76
C ARG A 94 -2.23 -20.11 3.56
N ARG A 95 -2.97 -18.96 3.65
CA ARG A 95 -3.81 -18.44 2.57
C ARG A 95 -3.00 -18.06 1.34
N LEU A 96 -1.87 -17.40 1.56
CA LEU A 96 -0.93 -16.98 0.50
C LEU A 96 -0.06 -18.12 -0.05
N ARG A 97 -0.17 -19.34 0.51
CA ARG A 97 0.56 -20.55 0.09
C ARG A 97 2.07 -20.31 0.03
N THR A 98 2.62 -19.72 1.07
CA THR A 98 4.04 -19.36 1.16
C THR A 98 4.55 -19.56 2.59
N ASP A 99 5.83 -19.80 2.74
CA ASP A 99 6.53 -19.92 4.02
C ASP A 99 7.14 -18.59 4.50
N TYR A 100 7.16 -17.58 3.63
CA TYR A 100 7.64 -16.25 4.01
C TYR A 100 6.93 -15.11 3.28
N LEU A 101 6.96 -13.93 3.89
CA LEU A 101 6.53 -12.64 3.30
C LEU A 101 7.75 -11.76 3.07
N ASP A 102 7.75 -10.97 2.00
CA ASP A 102 8.79 -9.95 1.85
C ASP A 102 8.56 -8.80 2.80
N ILE A 103 7.30 -8.35 2.93
CA ILE A 103 6.93 -7.24 3.82
C ILE A 103 5.69 -7.63 4.62
N TRP A 104 5.73 -7.37 5.93
CA TRP A 104 4.57 -7.48 6.80
C TRP A 104 4.33 -6.16 7.52
N GLN A 105 3.11 -5.61 7.40
CA GLN A 105 2.81 -4.27 7.90
C GLN A 105 1.79 -4.28 9.03
N PHE A 106 2.00 -3.44 10.04
CA PHE A 106 0.95 -3.07 10.98
C PHE A 106 -0.10 -2.25 10.24
N HIS A 107 -1.32 -2.78 10.15
CA HIS A 107 -2.37 -2.26 9.29
C HIS A 107 -3.18 -1.18 9.98
N GLY A 108 -3.47 -0.12 9.26
CA GLY A 108 -4.53 0.83 9.59
C GLY A 108 -4.33 1.54 10.93
N ILE A 109 -3.11 1.97 11.28
CA ILE A 109 -2.91 2.78 12.48
C ILE A 109 -3.73 4.08 12.36
N ARG A 110 -4.62 4.32 13.35
CA ARG A 110 -5.57 5.45 13.34
C ARG A 110 -5.35 6.44 14.47
N SER A 111 -4.69 6.00 15.54
CA SER A 111 -4.50 6.78 16.76
C SER A 111 -3.14 6.54 17.39
N LEU A 112 -2.73 7.42 18.31
CA LEU A 112 -1.54 7.20 19.12
C LEU A 112 -1.69 5.95 19.99
N LYS A 113 -2.93 5.60 20.41
CA LYS A 113 -3.22 4.37 21.13
C LYS A 113 -2.84 3.13 20.32
N ASP A 114 -3.13 3.09 19.02
CA ASP A 114 -2.68 1.99 18.15
C ASP A 114 -1.16 1.85 18.19
N VAL A 115 -0.46 2.99 18.09
CA VAL A 115 1.00 3.03 18.14
C VAL A 115 1.48 2.51 19.50
N ASP A 116 0.91 2.99 20.60
CA ASP A 116 1.30 2.54 21.95
C ASP A 116 1.09 1.04 22.14
N GLN A 117 -0.02 0.48 21.69
CA GLN A 117 -0.30 -0.94 21.78
C GLN A 117 0.66 -1.81 20.99
N ILE A 118 1.03 -1.39 19.76
CA ILE A 118 2.01 -2.11 18.93
C ILE A 118 3.36 -2.22 19.63
N PHE A 119 3.77 -1.17 20.36
CA PHE A 119 5.09 -1.06 21.00
C PHE A 119 5.10 -1.45 22.48
N ALA A 120 3.95 -1.76 23.07
CA ALA A 120 3.87 -2.21 24.46
C ALA A 120 4.51 -3.59 24.65
N PRO A 121 4.92 -3.95 25.88
CA PRO A 121 5.21 -5.35 26.21
C PRO A 121 4.05 -6.26 25.84
N GLY A 122 4.30 -7.35 25.12
CA GLY A 122 3.28 -8.22 24.54
C GLY A 122 2.58 -7.63 23.31
N GLY A 123 3.09 -6.54 22.74
CA GLY A 123 2.55 -5.91 21.54
C GLY A 123 2.96 -6.60 20.23
N ALA A 124 2.32 -6.19 19.15
CA ALA A 124 2.51 -6.81 17.83
C ALA A 124 3.95 -6.72 17.30
N LEU A 125 4.75 -5.73 17.74
CA LEU A 125 6.14 -5.61 17.34
C LEU A 125 6.98 -6.82 17.78
N GLU A 126 6.71 -7.40 18.94
CA GLU A 126 7.45 -8.59 19.41
C GLU A 126 7.27 -9.75 18.43
N THR A 127 6.07 -9.98 17.95
CA THR A 127 5.80 -11.00 16.93
C THR A 127 6.51 -10.68 15.62
N ALA A 128 6.49 -9.43 15.17
CA ALA A 128 7.14 -9.04 13.92
C ALA A 128 8.66 -9.23 13.98
N GLU A 129 9.30 -8.84 15.08
CA GLU A 129 10.74 -9.02 15.28
C GLU A 129 11.12 -10.50 15.37
N LYS A 130 10.32 -11.32 16.07
CA LYS A 130 10.49 -12.76 16.15
C LYS A 130 10.37 -13.39 14.78
N ALA A 131 9.28 -13.09 14.05
CA ALA A 131 9.03 -13.62 12.72
C ALA A 131 10.14 -13.24 11.71
N ARG A 132 10.70 -12.02 11.84
CA ARG A 132 11.84 -11.58 11.02
C ARG A 132 13.08 -12.39 11.33
N LYS A 133 13.37 -12.65 12.60
CA LYS A 133 14.51 -13.47 13.04
C LYS A 133 14.38 -14.93 12.58
N GLU A 134 13.16 -15.46 12.55
CA GLU A 134 12.84 -16.83 12.10
C GLU A 134 12.77 -16.96 10.57
N GLY A 135 12.77 -15.85 9.83
CA GLY A 135 12.72 -15.83 8.37
C GLY A 135 11.30 -15.90 7.78
N ASN A 136 10.25 -15.88 8.60
CA ASN A 136 8.86 -15.85 8.12
C ASN A 136 8.49 -14.51 7.48
N ILE A 137 9.17 -13.43 7.86
CA ILE A 137 9.07 -12.13 7.19
C ILE A 137 10.48 -11.57 6.98
N ARG A 138 10.66 -10.74 5.93
CA ARG A 138 11.96 -10.11 5.66
C ARG A 138 12.01 -8.68 6.19
N PHE A 139 10.93 -7.92 6.00
CA PHE A 139 10.87 -6.50 6.32
C PHE A 139 9.58 -6.16 7.07
N ILE A 140 9.68 -5.16 7.96
CA ILE A 140 8.58 -4.69 8.80
C ILE A 140 8.14 -3.32 8.31
N GLY A 141 6.84 -3.14 8.07
CA GLY A 141 6.28 -1.87 7.66
C GLY A 141 5.09 -1.43 8.52
N VAL A 142 4.60 -0.25 8.20
CA VAL A 142 3.41 0.32 8.83
C VAL A 142 2.54 1.00 7.79
N THR A 143 1.22 0.95 7.98
CA THR A 143 0.26 1.63 7.11
C THR A 143 -0.90 2.21 7.89
N GLY A 144 -1.46 3.28 7.39
CA GLY A 144 -2.65 3.95 7.87
C GLY A 144 -3.06 5.05 6.89
N HIS A 145 -4.20 5.68 7.14
CA HIS A 145 -4.74 6.66 6.20
C HIS A 145 -5.56 7.78 6.85
N ALA A 146 -5.74 7.76 8.18
CA ALA A 146 -6.60 8.73 8.86
C ALA A 146 -5.87 10.04 9.17
N ASP A 147 -4.67 9.96 9.77
CA ASP A 147 -3.92 11.12 10.21
C ASP A 147 -2.40 10.92 10.02
N PRO A 148 -1.71 11.85 9.31
CA PRO A 148 -0.27 11.79 9.13
C PRO A 148 0.53 11.89 10.43
N GLN A 149 0.00 12.54 11.49
CA GLN A 149 0.69 12.65 12.78
C GLN A 149 0.88 11.30 13.47
N VAL A 150 -0.06 10.36 13.28
CA VAL A 150 0.05 8.99 13.80
C VAL A 150 1.23 8.25 13.13
N HIS A 151 1.42 8.46 11.82
CA HIS A 151 2.57 7.89 11.10
C HIS A 151 3.91 8.49 11.59
N LEU A 152 3.96 9.81 11.80
CA LEU A 152 5.15 10.46 12.34
C LEU A 152 5.49 9.95 13.75
N ALA A 153 4.47 9.73 14.59
CA ALA A 153 4.67 9.15 15.92
C ALA A 153 5.24 7.72 15.83
N ALA A 154 4.73 6.88 14.93
CA ALA A 154 5.25 5.54 14.70
C ALA A 154 6.70 5.56 14.19
N LEU A 155 7.01 6.42 13.20
CA LEU A 155 8.36 6.58 12.65
C LEU A 155 9.40 7.03 13.68
N LYS A 156 8.99 7.83 14.69
CA LYS A 156 9.87 8.25 15.78
C LYS A 156 10.26 7.09 16.70
N ARG A 157 9.39 6.07 16.81
CA ARG A 157 9.57 4.95 17.76
C ARG A 157 10.32 3.76 17.16
N TYR A 158 10.25 3.57 15.85
CA TYR A 158 10.82 2.39 15.20
C TYR A 158 11.33 2.71 13.77
N PRO A 159 12.46 2.13 13.36
CA PRO A 159 13.03 2.32 12.03
C PRO A 159 12.36 1.40 11.00
N PHE A 160 11.08 1.61 10.72
CA PHE A 160 10.35 0.83 9.71
C PHE A 160 11.08 0.75 8.38
N ASP A 161 11.04 -0.43 7.74
CA ASP A 161 11.63 -0.66 6.43
C ASP A 161 10.76 -0.06 5.31
N THR A 162 9.43 -0.09 5.50
CA THR A 162 8.47 0.48 4.56
C THR A 162 7.35 1.23 5.27
N ILE A 163 6.81 2.24 4.58
CA ILE A 163 5.63 2.96 5.05
C ILE A 163 4.64 3.12 3.90
N GLN A 164 3.39 2.73 4.15
CA GLN A 164 2.33 2.83 3.16
C GLN A 164 1.28 3.86 3.62
N MET A 165 0.96 4.80 2.72
CA MET A 165 0.09 5.93 3.04
C MET A 165 -0.66 6.43 1.80
N PRO A 166 -1.77 7.17 1.98
CA PRO A 166 -2.44 7.85 0.88
C PRO A 166 -1.51 8.88 0.24
N ILE A 167 -1.34 8.79 -1.07
CA ILE A 167 -0.73 9.84 -1.90
C ILE A 167 -1.53 9.92 -3.19
N ASN A 168 -2.22 11.03 -3.41
CA ASN A 168 -3.03 11.31 -4.60
C ASN A 168 -3.10 12.82 -4.83
N VAL A 169 -3.70 13.25 -5.92
CA VAL A 169 -3.79 14.67 -6.33
C VAL A 169 -4.58 15.58 -5.37
N LEU A 170 -5.29 15.01 -4.38
CA LEU A 170 -6.00 15.77 -3.33
C LEU A 170 -5.21 15.84 -2.02
N ASP A 171 -4.31 14.88 -1.80
CA ASP A 171 -3.55 14.76 -0.56
C ASP A 171 -2.84 16.07 -0.16
N PRO A 172 -2.20 16.84 -1.07
CA PRO A 172 -1.51 18.09 -0.72
C PRO A 172 -2.40 19.17 -0.10
N HIS A 173 -3.72 19.07 -0.22
CA HIS A 173 -4.69 20.09 0.20
C HIS A 173 -5.34 19.83 1.56
N PHE A 174 -5.28 18.58 2.07
CA PHE A 174 -5.95 18.22 3.32
C PHE A 174 -5.24 17.06 4.04
N LYS A 175 -4.81 17.29 5.29
CA LYS A 175 -4.07 16.28 6.10
C LYS A 175 -3.04 15.52 5.27
N SER A 176 -2.10 16.26 4.68
CA SER A 176 -1.20 15.76 3.65
C SER A 176 -0.18 14.77 4.22
N PHE A 177 -0.22 13.54 3.76
CA PHE A 177 0.83 12.55 3.99
C PHE A 177 2.07 12.85 3.14
N ARG A 178 1.86 13.35 1.91
CA ARG A 178 2.97 13.70 1.01
C ARG A 178 3.88 14.77 1.63
N LYS A 179 3.29 15.84 2.18
CA LYS A 179 4.04 16.99 2.72
C LYS A 179 4.63 16.74 4.11
N THR A 180 4.12 15.76 4.85
CA THR A 180 4.52 15.56 6.26
C THR A 180 5.25 14.23 6.47
N VAL A 181 4.79 13.13 5.88
CA VAL A 181 5.30 11.79 6.19
C VAL A 181 6.26 11.29 5.11
N ALA A 182 5.98 11.59 3.82
CA ALA A 182 6.77 11.00 2.74
C ALA A 182 8.24 11.46 2.76
N ASP A 183 8.48 12.76 2.98
CA ASP A 183 9.84 13.30 3.04
C ASP A 183 10.59 12.77 4.28
N GLU A 184 9.92 12.65 5.43
CA GLU A 184 10.51 12.05 6.63
C GLU A 184 10.85 10.56 6.42
N ALA A 185 9.97 9.81 5.73
CA ALA A 185 10.24 8.41 5.38
C ALA A 185 11.46 8.29 4.46
N VAL A 186 11.58 9.16 3.45
CA VAL A 186 12.75 9.19 2.56
C VAL A 186 14.03 9.54 3.32
N ASN A 187 13.99 10.54 4.19
CA ASN A 187 15.14 10.93 5.03
C ASN A 187 15.60 9.77 5.93
N ARG A 188 14.69 8.92 6.36
CA ARG A 188 14.97 7.69 7.10
C ARG A 188 15.32 6.50 6.21
N ASN A 189 15.39 6.68 4.89
CA ASN A 189 15.57 5.61 3.91
C ASN A 189 14.53 4.48 4.01
N ALA A 190 13.31 4.78 4.46
CA ALA A 190 12.18 3.85 4.42
C ALA A 190 11.56 3.82 3.02
N GLY A 191 11.14 2.65 2.56
CA GLY A 191 10.45 2.50 1.28
C GLY A 191 9.05 3.12 1.33
N VAL A 192 8.77 4.13 0.49
CA VAL A 192 7.47 4.79 0.43
C VAL A 192 6.56 4.06 -0.55
N ILE A 193 5.42 3.60 -0.05
CA ILE A 193 4.38 2.91 -0.82
C ILE A 193 3.15 3.81 -0.86
N ALA A 194 2.78 4.28 -2.06
CA ALA A 194 1.56 5.07 -2.24
C ALA A 194 0.34 4.16 -2.36
N MET A 195 -0.74 4.48 -1.66
CA MET A 195 -2.04 3.86 -1.80
C MET A 195 -3.14 4.91 -1.93
N LYS A 196 -4.40 4.48 -2.17
CA LYS A 196 -5.56 5.41 -2.34
C LYS A 196 -5.31 6.44 -3.45
N THR A 197 -4.54 6.08 -4.45
CA THR A 197 -4.06 6.96 -5.53
C THR A 197 -5.17 7.55 -6.38
N LEU A 198 -6.35 6.88 -6.40
CA LEU A 198 -7.60 7.37 -7.00
C LEU A 198 -8.70 7.60 -5.95
N SER A 199 -8.34 7.71 -4.65
CA SER A 199 -9.28 7.90 -3.55
C SER A 199 -10.48 6.94 -3.59
N MET A 200 -10.21 5.63 -3.71
CA MET A 200 -11.24 4.59 -3.82
C MET A 200 -12.21 4.81 -5.00
N GLY A 201 -11.71 5.36 -6.10
CA GLY A 201 -12.50 5.70 -7.30
C GLY A 201 -13.18 7.06 -7.26
N LYS A 202 -13.20 7.75 -6.11
CA LYS A 202 -13.89 9.05 -5.96
C LYS A 202 -13.28 10.16 -6.81
N ILE A 203 -11.95 10.16 -7.01
CA ILE A 203 -11.31 11.11 -7.93
C ILE A 203 -11.92 11.03 -9.33
N LEU A 204 -12.24 9.82 -9.79
CA LEU A 204 -12.85 9.60 -11.11
C LEU A 204 -14.34 9.94 -11.11
N SER A 205 -15.10 9.44 -10.12
CA SER A 205 -16.56 9.65 -10.04
C SER A 205 -16.94 11.10 -9.86
N TYR A 206 -16.14 11.87 -9.14
CA TYR A 206 -16.30 13.33 -8.98
C TYR A 206 -15.62 14.14 -10.09
N ARG A 207 -15.03 13.47 -11.11
CA ARG A 207 -14.33 14.10 -12.24
C ARG A 207 -13.23 15.08 -11.82
N VAL A 208 -12.55 14.79 -10.70
CA VAL A 208 -11.46 15.62 -10.16
C VAL A 208 -10.24 15.56 -11.08
N ALA A 209 -9.87 14.34 -11.49
CA ALA A 209 -8.79 14.08 -12.42
C ALA A 209 -9.01 12.74 -13.14
N THR A 210 -8.36 12.56 -14.27
CA THR A 210 -8.32 11.27 -14.99
C THR A 210 -7.25 10.34 -14.41
N VAL A 211 -7.29 9.06 -14.75
CA VAL A 211 -6.24 8.09 -14.39
C VAL A 211 -4.90 8.52 -14.99
N ALA A 212 -4.91 9.03 -16.24
CA ALA A 212 -3.72 9.49 -16.96
C ALA A 212 -3.07 10.75 -16.34
N GLU A 213 -3.77 11.50 -15.53
CA GLU A 213 -3.24 12.63 -14.77
C GLU A 213 -2.83 12.20 -13.35
N ALA A 214 -3.69 11.45 -12.67
CA ALA A 214 -3.52 11.12 -11.26
C ALA A 214 -2.32 10.17 -11.01
N LEU A 215 -2.18 9.09 -11.77
CA LEU A 215 -1.10 8.12 -11.54
C LEU A 215 0.29 8.69 -11.88
N PRO A 216 0.52 9.40 -13.03
CA PRO A 216 1.79 10.06 -13.30
C PRO A 216 2.15 11.12 -12.25
N TRP A 217 1.17 11.87 -11.73
CA TRP A 217 1.42 12.79 -10.63
C TRP A 217 1.97 12.05 -9.39
N VAL A 218 1.37 10.91 -9.01
CA VAL A 218 1.86 10.11 -7.87
C VAL A 218 3.27 9.59 -8.13
N TRP A 219 3.57 9.10 -9.34
CA TRP A 219 4.93 8.63 -9.67
C TRP A 219 5.97 9.74 -9.72
N SER A 220 5.55 10.99 -9.88
CA SER A 220 6.42 12.18 -9.78
C SER A 220 6.73 12.58 -8.33
N GLN A 221 6.06 11.97 -7.35
CA GLN A 221 6.37 12.14 -5.93
C GLN A 221 7.47 11.17 -5.48
N PRO A 222 8.08 11.36 -4.29
CA PRO A 222 9.13 10.46 -3.76
C PRO A 222 8.55 9.12 -3.30
N VAL A 223 7.98 8.35 -4.23
CA VAL A 223 7.41 7.03 -3.97
C VAL A 223 8.22 5.94 -4.65
N SER A 224 8.39 4.81 -3.97
CA SER A 224 9.04 3.62 -4.55
C SER A 224 8.08 2.82 -5.41
N VAL A 225 6.84 2.65 -4.94
CA VAL A 225 5.80 1.91 -5.65
C VAL A 225 4.44 2.55 -5.39
N LEU A 226 3.61 2.57 -6.42
CA LEU A 226 2.21 2.94 -6.36
C LEU A 226 1.38 1.67 -6.40
N VAL A 227 0.58 1.42 -5.35
CA VAL A 227 -0.39 0.33 -5.30
C VAL A 227 -1.75 0.86 -5.74
N SER A 228 -2.30 0.29 -6.80
CA SER A 228 -3.64 0.61 -7.27
C SER A 228 -4.53 -0.61 -7.28
N GLY A 229 -5.81 -0.39 -6.98
CA GLY A 229 -6.85 -1.39 -7.16
C GLY A 229 -7.21 -1.52 -8.63
N CYS A 230 -7.33 -2.76 -9.11
CA CYS A 230 -7.81 -3.09 -10.43
C CYS A 230 -8.80 -4.26 -10.32
N GLU A 231 -9.93 -4.13 -11.00
CA GLU A 231 -11.02 -5.12 -11.01
C GLU A 231 -11.19 -5.77 -12.39
N SER A 232 -10.41 -5.32 -13.39
CA SER A 232 -10.39 -5.91 -14.73
C SER A 232 -8.98 -5.96 -15.32
N VAL A 233 -8.79 -6.84 -16.31
CA VAL A 233 -7.54 -6.99 -17.07
C VAL A 233 -7.22 -5.71 -17.85
N GLU A 234 -8.23 -5.00 -18.34
CA GLU A 234 -8.10 -3.73 -19.05
C GLU A 234 -7.48 -2.66 -18.14
N GLN A 235 -7.93 -2.58 -16.88
CA GLN A 235 -7.36 -1.65 -15.90
C GLN A 235 -5.89 -1.98 -15.60
N ILE A 236 -5.54 -3.26 -15.48
CA ILE A 236 -4.14 -3.70 -15.34
C ILE A 236 -3.32 -3.27 -16.56
N ASN A 237 -3.82 -3.58 -17.77
CA ASN A 237 -3.13 -3.22 -19.01
C ASN A 237 -2.87 -1.71 -19.09
N TYR A 238 -3.89 -0.90 -18.80
CA TYR A 238 -3.80 0.55 -18.88
C TYR A 238 -2.86 1.15 -17.83
N ASN A 239 -2.98 0.72 -16.57
CA ASN A 239 -2.14 1.23 -15.49
C ASN A 239 -0.66 0.84 -15.68
N VAL A 240 -0.40 -0.38 -16.17
CA VAL A 240 0.97 -0.81 -16.49
C VAL A 240 1.51 -0.08 -17.72
N TYR A 241 0.67 0.19 -18.73
CA TYR A 241 1.07 1.02 -19.86
C TYR A 241 1.52 2.41 -19.38
N LEU A 242 0.73 3.09 -18.54
CA LEU A 242 1.09 4.39 -17.97
C LEU A 242 2.40 4.31 -17.16
N ALA A 243 2.60 3.23 -16.38
CA ALA A 243 3.82 3.04 -15.60
C ALA A 243 5.06 2.83 -16.47
N LYS A 244 4.93 2.18 -17.62
CA LYS A 244 6.02 1.93 -18.58
C LYS A 244 6.39 3.15 -19.44
N THR A 245 5.40 3.98 -19.76
CA THR A 245 5.56 5.20 -20.55
C THR A 245 5.74 6.46 -19.70
N PHE A 246 5.77 6.30 -18.37
CA PHE A 246 5.89 7.39 -17.43
C PHE A 246 7.16 8.21 -17.64
N THR A 247 6.97 9.52 -17.73
CA THR A 247 7.99 10.56 -17.56
C THR A 247 7.58 11.45 -16.40
N PRO A 248 8.52 11.96 -15.57
CA PRO A 248 8.20 12.87 -14.49
C PRO A 248 7.39 14.07 -15.00
N MET A 249 6.28 14.36 -14.32
CA MET A 249 5.42 15.51 -14.65
C MET A 249 6.16 16.80 -14.29
N PRO A 250 6.27 17.76 -15.23
CA PRO A 250 6.87 19.08 -14.97
C PRO A 250 6.19 19.78 -13.78
N GLU A 251 6.94 20.64 -13.07
CA GLU A 251 6.44 21.31 -11.87
C GLU A 251 5.25 22.24 -12.15
N ASP A 252 5.25 22.93 -13.29
CA ASP A 252 4.16 23.80 -13.73
C ASP A 252 2.87 23.00 -14.06
N GLU A 253 3.02 21.82 -14.67
CA GLU A 253 1.90 20.89 -14.90
C GLU A 253 1.36 20.35 -13.57
N GLN A 254 2.25 19.97 -12.63
CA GLN A 254 1.84 19.55 -11.29
C GLN A 254 1.09 20.67 -10.57
N ALA A 255 1.59 21.91 -10.62
CA ALA A 255 0.95 23.06 -9.99
C ALA A 255 -0.43 23.33 -10.61
N THR A 256 -0.55 23.28 -11.93
CA THR A 256 -1.82 23.44 -12.65
C THR A 256 -2.84 22.36 -12.24
N LEU A 257 -2.41 21.09 -12.21
CA LEU A 257 -3.27 19.99 -11.76
C LEU A 257 -3.72 20.19 -10.31
N LEU A 258 -2.81 20.54 -9.40
CA LEU A 258 -3.15 20.77 -7.99
C LEU A 258 -4.11 21.94 -7.80
N ALA A 259 -3.92 23.07 -8.50
CA ALA A 259 -4.85 24.20 -8.46
C ALA A 259 -6.27 23.79 -8.88
N ARG A 260 -6.39 22.93 -9.91
CA ARG A 260 -7.70 22.41 -10.37
C ARG A 260 -8.33 21.44 -9.36
N THR A 261 -7.54 20.68 -8.63
CA THR A 261 -8.04 19.67 -7.68
C THR A 261 -8.39 20.26 -6.31
N GLU A 262 -7.82 21.41 -5.93
CA GLU A 262 -8.00 22.03 -4.62
C GLU A 262 -9.47 22.23 -4.18
N PRO A 263 -10.41 22.65 -5.03
CA PRO A 263 -11.83 22.81 -4.65
C PRO A 263 -12.50 21.52 -4.14
N HIS A 264 -11.91 20.36 -4.45
CA HIS A 264 -12.44 19.04 -4.08
C HIS A 264 -11.81 18.46 -2.80
N LYS A 265 -11.00 19.23 -2.08
CA LYS A 265 -10.31 18.81 -0.85
C LYS A 265 -11.27 18.44 0.28
N GLY A 266 -10.84 17.52 1.14
CA GLY A 266 -11.55 17.19 2.37
C GLY A 266 -12.21 15.82 2.36
N THR A 267 -12.95 15.53 3.44
CA THR A 267 -13.48 14.19 3.72
C THR A 267 -14.65 13.74 2.83
N GLN A 268 -15.16 14.60 1.96
CA GLN A 268 -16.16 14.19 0.98
C GLN A 268 -15.55 13.21 -0.04
N VAL A 269 -14.35 13.49 -0.52
CA VAL A 269 -13.63 12.63 -1.47
C VAL A 269 -12.62 11.72 -0.75
N GLU A 270 -11.92 12.24 0.28
CA GLU A 270 -10.96 11.48 1.09
C GLU A 270 -11.56 11.09 2.44
N ASP A 271 -12.68 10.35 2.44
CA ASP A 271 -13.43 9.95 3.65
C ASP A 271 -12.61 9.11 4.64
N TYR A 272 -11.59 8.40 4.19
CA TYR A 272 -10.65 7.66 5.03
C TYR A 272 -9.77 8.57 5.92
N LYS A 273 -9.72 9.88 5.66
CA LYS A 273 -9.04 10.89 6.51
C LYS A 273 -9.94 11.43 7.64
N ARG A 274 -11.13 10.87 7.85
CA ARG A 274 -11.96 11.20 9.01
C ARG A 274 -11.27 10.71 10.28
N SER A 275 -11.30 11.55 11.31
CA SER A 275 -10.84 11.13 12.63
C SER A 275 -11.79 10.09 13.21
N PRO A 276 -11.31 9.13 14.03
CA PRO A 276 -12.17 8.14 14.69
C PRO A 276 -13.21 8.76 15.62
N GLU A 277 -13.01 10.01 16.03
CA GLU A 277 -13.84 10.78 16.96
C GLU A 277 -14.82 11.75 16.26
N SER A 278 -14.91 11.70 14.94
CA SER A 278 -15.81 12.57 14.16
C SER A 278 -16.92 11.78 13.46
#